data_f19cbb4e1ab62a0122490680129ea2c2
#
_entry.id   f19cbb4e1ab62a0122490680129ea2c2
#
_cell.length_a   1.000
_cell.length_b   1.000
_cell.length_c   1.000
_cell.angle_alpha   90.00
_cell.angle_beta   90.00
_cell.angle_gamma   90.00
#
_symmetry.space_group_name_H-M   'P 1'
#
loop_
_entity.id
_entity.type
_entity.pdbx_description
1 polymer ?
#
loop_
_entity_poly.entity_id
_entity_poly.type
_entity_poly.pdbx_seq_one_letter_code
_entity_poly.pdbx_strand_id
1 'polypeptide(L)'
;MRVALVDDYDVVVIGLAHLFDAYRDRIVVAELDTNRPVTDEVDVVLYDSFAQPEADHDDIAVLIDSPHARYVVVYTWNFHPALVDSAMAKGASGYLSKTLPAHELVSAIEAIADGKVVISDAPARSRSAVVLDWPGRTEGLTDREAEVLALITQGRSNSEIAQVMYLSINTVKTYIRSAYRKIGVTGRPHAMLWGLDHGFQPDYHRIDHWRGGP
;
A
#
# COMPACT_ATOMS: atom_id res chain seq x y z
N MET A 1 -7.58 5.20 -19.70
CA MET A 1 -8.19 5.62 -18.42
C MET A 1 -7.17 6.39 -17.58
N ARG A 2 -7.61 7.31 -16.73
CA ARG A 2 -6.77 8.11 -15.84
C ARG A 2 -6.75 7.46 -14.44
N VAL A 3 -5.58 7.30 -13.86
CA VAL A 3 -5.40 6.66 -12.56
C VAL A 3 -4.60 7.57 -11.64
N ALA A 4 -5.04 7.71 -10.39
CA ALA A 4 -4.25 8.27 -9.32
C ALA A 4 -3.66 7.14 -8.45
N LEU A 5 -2.43 7.34 -8.01
CA LEU A 5 -1.74 6.43 -7.10
C LEU A 5 -1.55 7.15 -5.77
N VAL A 6 -2.10 6.60 -4.70
CA VAL A 6 -2.04 7.15 -3.35
C VAL A 6 -1.47 6.10 -2.41
N ASP A 7 -0.32 6.37 -1.83
CA ASP A 7 0.43 5.46 -0.95
C ASP A 7 1.17 6.27 0.12
N ASP A 8 1.62 5.62 1.17
CA ASP A 8 2.39 6.26 2.25
C ASP A 8 3.86 6.52 1.87
N TYR A 9 4.35 5.89 0.80
CA TYR A 9 5.78 5.89 0.45
C TYR A 9 6.02 6.21 -1.03
N ASP A 10 6.84 7.20 -1.31
CA ASP A 10 7.25 7.62 -2.67
C ASP A 10 7.77 6.46 -3.51
N VAL A 11 8.62 5.62 -2.94
CA VAL A 11 9.23 4.49 -3.66
C VAL A 11 8.17 3.54 -4.22
N VAL A 12 7.05 3.37 -3.53
CA VAL A 12 5.95 2.50 -3.99
C VAL A 12 5.19 3.16 -5.13
N VAL A 13 4.81 4.44 -4.98
CA VAL A 13 4.08 5.19 -6.02
C VAL A 13 4.89 5.32 -7.29
N ILE A 14 6.19 5.66 -7.17
CA ILE A 14 7.10 5.80 -8.32
C ILE A 14 7.30 4.44 -8.99
N GLY A 15 7.50 3.38 -8.20
CA GLY A 15 7.66 2.02 -8.73
C GLY A 15 6.42 1.54 -9.48
N LEU A 16 5.23 1.81 -8.96
CA LEU A 16 3.97 1.46 -9.60
C LEU A 16 3.72 2.29 -10.87
N ALA A 17 4.02 3.60 -10.82
CA ALA A 17 3.95 4.45 -12.01
C ALA A 17 4.88 3.92 -13.13
N HIS A 18 6.08 3.50 -12.77
CA HIS A 18 7.04 2.94 -13.72
C HIS A 18 6.57 1.58 -14.30
N LEU A 19 5.90 0.77 -13.50
CA LEU A 19 5.26 -0.46 -13.95
C LEU A 19 4.19 -0.17 -15.02
N PHE A 20 3.41 0.91 -14.86
CA PHE A 20 2.40 1.30 -15.84
C PHE A 20 2.97 1.94 -17.10
N ASP A 21 4.24 2.30 -17.15
CA ASP A 21 4.89 2.81 -18.38
C ASP A 21 4.77 1.84 -19.56
N ALA A 22 4.76 0.53 -19.31
CA ALA A 22 4.56 -0.48 -20.33
C ALA A 22 3.10 -0.56 -20.85
N TYR A 23 2.16 0.15 -20.21
CA TYR A 23 0.72 0.10 -20.50
C TYR A 23 0.13 1.50 -20.75
N ARG A 24 0.95 2.45 -21.25
CA ARG A 24 0.57 3.86 -21.46
C ARG A 24 -0.59 4.06 -22.44
N ASP A 25 -0.82 3.11 -23.31
CA ASP A 25 -1.97 3.08 -24.23
C ASP A 25 -3.30 2.74 -23.52
N ARG A 26 -3.24 2.14 -22.34
CA ARG A 26 -4.38 1.68 -21.54
C ARG A 26 -4.58 2.52 -20.27
N ILE A 27 -3.49 2.85 -19.58
CA ILE A 27 -3.49 3.58 -18.32
C ILE A 27 -2.62 4.82 -18.43
N VAL A 28 -3.16 5.94 -18.00
CA VAL A 28 -2.43 7.20 -17.81
C VAL A 28 -2.40 7.49 -16.33
N VAL A 29 -1.24 7.42 -15.71
CA VAL A 29 -1.06 7.89 -14.33
C VAL A 29 -1.17 9.41 -14.34
N ALA A 30 -2.23 9.93 -13.77
CA ALA A 30 -2.55 11.35 -13.76
C ALA A 30 -1.97 12.05 -12.54
N GLU A 31 -1.97 11.38 -11.40
CA GLU A 31 -1.57 11.94 -10.12
C GLU A 31 -0.82 10.89 -9.28
N LEU A 32 0.24 11.34 -8.62
CA LEU A 32 0.99 10.57 -7.63
C LEU A 32 1.00 11.35 -6.34
N ASP A 33 0.36 10.84 -5.31
CA ASP A 33 0.28 11.50 -4.02
C ASP A 33 0.71 10.57 -2.89
N THR A 34 1.35 11.19 -1.89
CA THR A 34 1.60 10.56 -0.61
C THR A 34 0.73 11.24 0.43
N ASN A 35 -0.26 10.51 0.95
CA ASN A 35 -1.18 10.96 2.01
C ASN A 35 -1.86 12.33 1.75
N ARG A 36 -2.16 12.67 0.50
CA ARG A 36 -2.87 13.89 0.10
C ARG A 36 -4.16 13.58 -0.64
N PRO A 37 -5.16 14.47 -0.58
CA PRO A 37 -6.36 14.35 -1.38
C PRO A 37 -6.04 14.40 -2.87
N VAL A 38 -6.72 13.56 -3.65
CA VAL A 38 -6.67 13.60 -5.12
C VAL A 38 -7.34 14.88 -5.61
N THR A 39 -6.68 15.59 -6.51
CA THR A 39 -7.15 16.88 -7.04
C THR A 39 -7.48 16.84 -8.53
N ASP A 40 -6.87 15.92 -9.28
CA ASP A 40 -7.19 15.70 -10.68
C ASP A 40 -8.43 14.79 -10.81
N GLU A 41 -9.24 15.00 -11.84
CA GLU A 41 -10.30 14.05 -12.19
C GLU A 41 -9.68 12.76 -12.72
N VAL A 42 -9.97 11.65 -12.05
CA VAL A 42 -9.46 10.31 -12.37
C VAL A 42 -10.58 9.27 -12.40
N ASP A 43 -10.38 8.26 -13.25
CA ASP A 43 -11.31 7.13 -13.33
C ASP A 43 -11.16 6.21 -12.12
N VAL A 44 -9.92 5.94 -11.70
CA VAL A 44 -9.60 5.01 -10.62
C VAL A 44 -8.52 5.58 -9.71
N VAL A 45 -8.73 5.50 -8.41
CA VAL A 45 -7.69 5.72 -7.39
C VAL A 45 -7.22 4.36 -6.90
N LEU A 46 -5.94 4.07 -7.00
CA LEU A 46 -5.29 2.97 -6.29
C LEU A 46 -4.78 3.50 -4.96
N TYR A 47 -5.38 3.07 -3.88
CA TYR A 47 -5.05 3.46 -2.52
C TYR A 47 -4.37 2.32 -1.78
N ASP A 48 -3.17 2.57 -1.29
CA ASP A 48 -2.50 1.66 -0.36
C ASP A 48 -2.77 2.05 1.09
N SER A 49 -3.10 1.05 1.87
CA SER A 49 -3.29 1.16 3.31
C SER A 49 -2.11 0.58 4.11
N PHE A 50 -0.89 0.58 3.53
CA PHE A 50 0.28 0.05 4.21
C PHE A 50 0.55 0.80 5.51
N ALA A 51 0.65 0.07 6.62
CA ALA A 51 0.93 0.59 7.96
C ALA A 51 -0.06 1.65 8.49
N GLN A 52 -1.20 1.87 7.85
CA GLN A 52 -2.26 2.72 8.40
C GLN A 52 -3.00 1.98 9.52
N PRO A 53 -3.30 2.66 10.65
CA PRO A 53 -4.21 2.11 11.64
C PRO A 53 -5.60 1.97 11.01
N GLU A 54 -6.11 0.77 10.93
CA GLU A 54 -7.43 0.49 10.35
C GLU A 54 -8.59 1.12 11.14
N ALA A 55 -8.32 1.68 12.31
CA ALA A 55 -9.25 2.49 13.08
C ALA A 55 -9.43 3.92 12.53
N ASP A 56 -8.43 4.46 11.82
CA ASP A 56 -8.47 5.78 11.15
C ASP A 56 -8.84 5.63 9.65
N HIS A 57 -9.81 4.81 9.36
CA HIS A 57 -10.36 4.59 8.01
C HIS A 57 -11.08 5.80 7.41
N ASP A 58 -10.89 6.98 7.95
CA ASP A 58 -11.43 8.20 7.37
C ASP A 58 -10.80 8.50 6.01
N ASP A 59 -9.54 8.08 5.78
CA ASP A 59 -8.82 8.37 4.53
C ASP A 59 -9.47 7.70 3.31
N ILE A 60 -9.86 6.43 3.41
CA ILE A 60 -10.57 5.76 2.30
C ILE A 60 -11.96 6.37 2.09
N ALA A 61 -12.66 6.75 3.15
CA ALA A 61 -13.96 7.41 3.05
C ALA A 61 -13.82 8.78 2.38
N VAL A 62 -12.79 9.55 2.73
CA VAL A 62 -12.48 10.84 2.08
C VAL A 62 -12.20 10.65 0.58
N LEU A 63 -11.49 9.60 0.18
CA LEU A 63 -11.26 9.30 -1.24
C LEU A 63 -12.54 8.86 -1.95
N ILE A 64 -13.38 8.06 -1.31
CA ILE A 64 -14.66 7.60 -1.87
C ILE A 64 -15.63 8.76 -2.03
N ASP A 65 -15.66 9.69 -1.09
CA ASP A 65 -16.52 10.88 -1.13
C ASP A 65 -15.93 12.00 -2.00
N SER A 66 -14.71 11.83 -2.53
CA SER A 66 -14.06 12.82 -3.39
C SER A 66 -14.79 12.95 -4.74
N PRO A 67 -15.14 14.16 -5.16
CA PRO A 67 -15.74 14.39 -6.49
C PRO A 67 -14.75 14.13 -7.63
N HIS A 68 -13.45 14.03 -7.35
CA HIS A 68 -12.38 13.81 -8.32
C HIS A 68 -12.10 12.32 -8.59
N ALA A 69 -12.58 11.42 -7.74
CA ALA A 69 -12.37 9.98 -7.86
C ALA A 69 -13.67 9.26 -8.24
N ARG A 70 -13.69 8.62 -9.43
CA ARG A 70 -14.89 7.86 -9.83
C ARG A 70 -14.96 6.50 -9.14
N TYR A 71 -13.84 5.82 -9.00
CA TYR A 71 -13.73 4.53 -8.34
C TYR A 71 -12.51 4.51 -7.42
N VAL A 72 -12.66 3.96 -6.21
CA VAL A 72 -11.55 3.78 -5.24
C VAL A 72 -11.28 2.30 -5.05
N VAL A 73 -10.03 1.92 -5.14
CA VAL A 73 -9.54 0.54 -5.06
C VAL A 73 -8.48 0.46 -3.98
N VAL A 74 -8.68 -0.43 -3.03
CA VAL A 74 -7.63 -0.78 -2.06
C VAL A 74 -6.62 -1.69 -2.74
N TYR A 75 -5.33 -1.30 -2.71
CA TYR A 75 -4.23 -2.05 -3.28
C TYR A 75 -3.20 -2.36 -2.21
N THR A 76 -3.22 -3.59 -1.67
CA THR A 76 -2.54 -3.91 -0.42
C THR A 76 -1.98 -5.33 -0.38
N TRP A 77 -1.10 -5.58 0.60
CA TRP A 77 -0.64 -6.93 0.97
C TRP A 77 -1.58 -7.64 1.92
N ASN A 78 -2.46 -6.89 2.63
CA ASN A 78 -3.27 -7.43 3.71
C ASN A 78 -4.67 -7.84 3.23
N PHE A 79 -4.92 -9.15 3.16
CA PHE A 79 -6.18 -9.76 2.73
C PHE A 79 -6.92 -10.42 3.90
N HIS A 80 -6.92 -9.79 5.06
CA HIS A 80 -7.77 -10.27 6.13
C HIS A 80 -9.26 -10.06 5.75
N PRO A 81 -10.12 -11.09 5.88
CA PRO A 81 -11.52 -10.99 5.43
C PRO A 81 -12.27 -9.77 5.99
N ALA A 82 -12.08 -9.46 7.28
CA ALA A 82 -12.71 -8.30 7.90
C ALA A 82 -12.30 -6.97 7.27
N LEU A 83 -11.08 -6.86 6.70
CA LEU A 83 -10.62 -5.67 6.00
C LEU A 83 -11.26 -5.53 4.63
N VAL A 84 -11.30 -6.63 3.90
CA VAL A 84 -12.00 -6.68 2.61
C VAL A 84 -13.46 -6.29 2.81
N ASP A 85 -14.15 -6.92 3.77
CA ASP A 85 -15.56 -6.64 4.09
C ASP A 85 -15.75 -5.17 4.49
N SER A 86 -14.87 -4.62 5.32
CA SER A 86 -14.93 -3.23 5.76
C SER A 86 -14.74 -2.26 4.60
N ALA A 87 -13.74 -2.46 3.75
CA ALA A 87 -13.49 -1.59 2.59
C ALA A 87 -14.66 -1.61 1.61
N MET A 88 -15.19 -2.81 1.31
CA MET A 88 -16.34 -2.96 0.42
C MET A 88 -17.61 -2.34 1.00
N ALA A 89 -17.85 -2.49 2.30
CA ALA A 89 -18.99 -1.88 2.99
C ALA A 89 -18.93 -0.34 2.97
N LYS A 90 -17.74 0.26 2.91
CA LYS A 90 -17.55 1.71 2.78
C LYS A 90 -17.74 2.22 1.36
N GLY A 91 -17.79 1.35 0.36
CA GLY A 91 -18.01 1.72 -1.03
C GLY A 91 -16.77 1.60 -1.92
N ALA A 92 -15.70 0.93 -1.46
CA ALA A 92 -14.59 0.61 -2.34
C ALA A 92 -15.07 -0.19 -3.55
N SER A 93 -14.55 0.12 -4.72
CA SER A 93 -14.91 -0.54 -5.99
C SER A 93 -14.04 -1.76 -6.27
N GLY A 94 -12.97 -1.96 -5.50
CA GLY A 94 -12.10 -3.12 -5.62
C GLY A 94 -11.16 -3.27 -4.44
N TYR A 95 -10.65 -4.52 -4.30
CA TYR A 95 -9.64 -4.88 -3.31
C TYR A 95 -8.60 -5.77 -3.99
N LEU A 96 -7.44 -5.22 -4.30
CA LEU A 96 -6.44 -5.84 -5.16
C LEU A 96 -5.15 -6.14 -4.40
N SER A 97 -4.57 -7.31 -4.67
CA SER A 97 -3.31 -7.72 -4.09
C SER A 97 -2.11 -7.04 -4.76
N LYS A 98 -1.17 -6.53 -3.98
CA LYS A 98 0.14 -6.07 -4.46
C LYS A 98 1.01 -7.22 -5.06
N THR A 99 0.55 -8.47 -4.97
CA THR A 99 1.21 -9.62 -5.62
C THR A 99 0.71 -9.89 -7.04
N LEU A 100 -0.31 -9.17 -7.51
CA LEU A 100 -0.81 -9.34 -8.87
C LEU A 100 0.29 -9.02 -9.89
N PRO A 101 0.46 -9.88 -10.93
CA PRO A 101 1.27 -9.52 -12.08
C PRO A 101 0.74 -8.24 -12.74
N ALA A 102 1.62 -7.44 -13.35
CA ALA A 102 1.25 -6.15 -13.95
C ALA A 102 0.06 -6.24 -14.92
N HIS A 103 0.03 -7.27 -15.78
CA HIS A 103 -1.04 -7.44 -16.76
C HIS A 103 -2.40 -7.78 -16.11
N GLU A 104 -2.40 -8.52 -14.99
CA GLU A 104 -3.61 -8.82 -14.23
C GLU A 104 -4.09 -7.60 -13.46
N LEU A 105 -3.17 -6.84 -12.85
CA LEU A 105 -3.48 -5.57 -12.19
C LEU A 105 -4.14 -4.60 -13.16
N VAL A 106 -3.54 -4.40 -14.34
CA VAL A 106 -4.09 -3.53 -15.37
C VAL A 106 -5.49 -3.98 -15.80
N SER A 107 -5.69 -5.28 -16.03
CA SER A 107 -6.99 -5.83 -16.41
C SER A 107 -8.05 -5.69 -15.32
N ALA A 108 -7.65 -5.81 -14.04
CA ALA A 108 -8.54 -5.58 -12.91
C ALA A 108 -8.97 -4.10 -12.82
N ILE A 109 -8.02 -3.18 -13.00
CA ILE A 109 -8.30 -1.73 -12.99
C ILE A 109 -9.26 -1.36 -14.13
N GLU A 110 -9.06 -1.91 -15.35
CA GLU A 110 -9.98 -1.68 -16.47
C GLU A 110 -11.39 -2.19 -16.16
N ALA A 111 -11.51 -3.39 -15.61
CA ALA A 111 -12.80 -3.95 -15.23
C ALA A 111 -13.52 -3.07 -14.20
N ILE A 112 -12.78 -2.48 -13.26
CA ILE A 112 -13.33 -1.53 -12.28
C ILE A 112 -13.74 -0.23 -12.95
N ALA A 113 -12.94 0.32 -13.86
CA ALA A 113 -13.29 1.51 -14.63
C ALA A 113 -14.56 1.33 -15.47
N ASP A 114 -14.86 0.08 -15.87
CA ASP A 114 -16.11 -0.34 -16.54
C ASP A 114 -17.28 -0.54 -15.54
N GLY A 115 -17.08 -0.28 -14.24
CA GLY A 115 -18.10 -0.36 -13.20
C GLY A 115 -18.27 -1.73 -12.56
N LYS A 116 -17.32 -2.65 -12.75
CA LYS A 116 -17.33 -3.95 -12.06
C LYS A 116 -16.66 -3.82 -10.70
N VAL A 117 -17.14 -4.58 -9.73
CA VAL A 117 -16.44 -4.78 -8.46
C VAL A 117 -15.47 -5.94 -8.60
N VAL A 118 -14.20 -5.71 -8.25
CA VAL A 118 -13.15 -6.74 -8.38
C VAL A 118 -12.44 -6.93 -7.04
N ILE A 119 -12.47 -8.16 -6.54
CA ILE A 119 -11.66 -8.58 -5.40
C ILE A 119 -10.72 -9.67 -5.93
N SER A 120 -9.42 -9.42 -5.86
CA SER A 120 -8.43 -10.41 -6.30
C SER A 120 -8.26 -11.51 -5.26
N ASP A 121 -7.64 -12.61 -5.65
CA ASP A 121 -7.24 -13.64 -4.71
C ASP A 121 -6.29 -13.09 -3.65
N ALA A 122 -6.39 -13.61 -2.43
CA ALA A 122 -5.41 -13.32 -1.39
C ALA A 122 -4.01 -13.75 -1.83
N PRO A 123 -2.95 -13.02 -1.45
CA PRO A 123 -1.58 -13.38 -1.81
C PRO A 123 -1.30 -14.85 -1.47
N ALA A 124 -1.05 -15.67 -2.48
CA ALA A 124 -0.51 -17.00 -2.24
C ALA A 124 0.84 -16.85 -1.55
N ARG A 125 1.13 -17.68 -0.54
CA ARG A 125 2.42 -17.66 0.21
C ARG A 125 3.64 -17.98 -0.67
N SER A 126 3.62 -17.67 -1.95
CA SER A 126 4.61 -18.04 -2.96
C SER A 126 5.55 -16.91 -3.34
N ARG A 127 6.80 -17.27 -3.38
CA ARG A 127 8.05 -16.53 -3.53
C ARG A 127 8.33 -15.91 -4.90
N SER A 128 7.35 -15.56 -5.72
CA SER A 128 7.64 -15.04 -7.07
C SER A 128 6.55 -14.10 -7.55
N ALA A 129 6.56 -12.88 -7.06
CA ALA A 129 5.81 -11.80 -7.68
C ALA A 129 6.74 -10.62 -7.95
N VAL A 130 6.56 -10.06 -9.12
CA VAL A 130 7.25 -8.92 -9.68
C VAL A 130 7.30 -7.77 -8.69
N VAL A 131 8.45 -7.34 -8.51
CA VAL A 131 9.12 -6.26 -7.83
C VAL A 131 8.29 -4.97 -7.72
N LEU A 132 7.43 -4.89 -6.72
CA LEU A 132 7.22 -3.65 -6.01
C LEU A 132 8.11 -3.68 -4.77
N ASP A 133 9.01 -2.74 -4.66
CA ASP A 133 9.98 -2.68 -3.59
C ASP A 133 9.31 -2.09 -2.33
N TRP A 134 9.57 -2.67 -1.17
CA TRP A 134 9.17 -2.11 0.11
C TRP A 134 10.43 -1.71 0.90
N PRO A 135 10.34 -0.73 1.80
CA PRO A 135 11.47 -0.35 2.64
C PRO A 135 12.04 -1.55 3.41
N GLY A 136 13.36 -1.71 3.37
CA GLY A 136 14.06 -2.80 4.06
C GLY A 136 14.08 -4.15 3.32
N ARG A 137 13.63 -4.23 2.07
CA ARG A 137 13.71 -5.46 1.27
C ARG A 137 15.14 -5.87 0.99
N THR A 138 16.01 -4.93 0.71
CA THR A 138 17.45 -5.17 0.49
C THR A 138 18.13 -5.76 1.71
N GLU A 139 17.63 -5.47 2.91
CA GLU A 139 18.06 -6.04 4.19
C GLU A 139 17.39 -7.39 4.48
N GLY A 140 16.58 -7.87 3.55
CA GLY A 140 15.93 -9.17 3.60
C GLY A 140 14.63 -9.19 4.42
N LEU A 141 14.04 -8.04 4.74
CA LEU A 141 12.70 -7.99 5.35
C LEU A 141 11.68 -8.58 4.39
N THR A 142 10.74 -9.35 4.91
CA THR A 142 9.52 -9.69 4.19
C THR A 142 8.57 -8.49 4.26
N ASP A 143 7.58 -8.44 3.36
CA ASP A 143 6.48 -7.47 3.37
C ASP A 143 5.86 -7.30 4.78
N ARG A 144 5.51 -8.41 5.43
CA ARG A 144 4.93 -8.41 6.79
C ARG A 144 5.88 -7.94 7.89
N GLU A 145 7.16 -8.22 7.76
CA GLU A 145 8.16 -7.70 8.70
C GLU A 145 8.38 -6.20 8.50
N ALA A 146 8.36 -5.73 7.26
CA ALA A 146 8.43 -4.31 6.93
C ALA A 146 7.21 -3.55 7.45
N GLU A 147 6.00 -4.09 7.28
CA GLU A 147 4.76 -3.52 7.81
C GLU A 147 4.78 -3.40 9.35
N VAL A 148 5.21 -4.46 10.04
CA VAL A 148 5.41 -4.41 11.50
C VAL A 148 6.45 -3.36 11.89
N LEU A 149 7.55 -3.24 11.14
CA LEU A 149 8.60 -2.26 11.42
C LEU A 149 8.13 -0.83 11.18
N ALA A 150 7.32 -0.58 10.16
CA ALA A 150 6.69 0.71 9.90
C ALA A 150 5.81 1.15 11.08
N LEU A 151 4.96 0.26 11.58
CA LEU A 151 4.13 0.53 12.77
C LEU A 151 4.96 0.74 14.05
N ILE A 152 6.10 0.04 14.19
CA ILE A 152 7.06 0.30 15.26
C ILE A 152 7.65 1.71 15.14
N THR A 153 8.02 2.13 13.94
CA THR A 153 8.58 3.45 13.66
C THR A 153 7.59 4.56 13.99
N GLN A 154 6.30 4.32 13.78
CA GLN A 154 5.20 5.19 14.21
C GLN A 154 4.93 5.17 15.73
N GLY A 155 5.67 4.39 16.50
CA GLY A 155 5.53 4.32 17.96
C GLY A 155 4.47 3.36 18.49
N ARG A 156 3.81 2.58 17.63
CA ARG A 156 2.71 1.66 18.03
C ARG A 156 3.20 0.54 18.94
N SER A 157 2.48 0.25 20.00
CA SER A 157 2.74 -0.90 20.87
C SER A 157 2.44 -2.23 20.15
N ASN A 158 2.95 -3.35 20.67
CA ASN A 158 2.67 -4.67 20.10
C ASN A 158 1.18 -5.03 20.08
N SER A 159 0.40 -4.51 21.04
CA SER A 159 -1.05 -4.72 21.09
C SER A 159 -1.76 -3.93 20.00
N GLU A 160 -1.38 -2.68 19.77
CA GLU A 160 -1.91 -1.86 18.67
C GLU A 160 -1.54 -2.46 17.31
N ILE A 161 -0.28 -2.89 17.13
CA ILE A 161 0.16 -3.59 15.92
C ILE A 161 -0.67 -4.86 15.68
N ALA A 162 -0.93 -5.64 16.74
CA ALA A 162 -1.74 -6.85 16.65
C ALA A 162 -3.18 -6.54 16.22
N GLN A 163 -3.76 -5.46 16.71
CA GLN A 163 -5.09 -4.98 16.32
C GLN A 163 -5.10 -4.51 14.87
N VAL A 164 -4.18 -3.61 14.50
CA VAL A 164 -4.06 -3.04 13.15
C VAL A 164 -3.88 -4.13 12.09
N MET A 165 -3.03 -5.11 12.36
CA MET A 165 -2.71 -6.17 11.40
C MET A 165 -3.64 -7.39 11.49
N TYR A 166 -4.63 -7.40 12.39
CA TYR A 166 -5.48 -8.56 12.70
C TYR A 166 -4.69 -9.83 13.01
N LEU A 167 -3.63 -9.67 13.81
CA LEU A 167 -2.73 -10.75 14.19
C LEU A 167 -2.79 -11.02 15.70
N SER A 168 -2.35 -12.22 16.11
CA SER A 168 -2.07 -12.45 17.51
C SER A 168 -0.83 -11.69 17.97
N ILE A 169 -0.79 -11.25 19.23
CA ILE A 169 0.41 -10.61 19.81
C ILE A 169 1.65 -11.52 19.68
N ASN A 170 1.48 -12.84 19.74
CA ASN A 170 2.58 -13.77 19.57
C ASN A 170 3.12 -13.79 18.12
N THR A 171 2.25 -13.65 17.14
CA THR A 171 2.63 -13.51 15.73
C THR A 171 3.40 -12.21 15.50
N VAL A 172 2.92 -11.09 16.04
CA VAL A 172 3.62 -9.80 15.98
C VAL A 172 5.01 -9.90 16.61
N LYS A 173 5.13 -10.50 17.82
CA LYS A 173 6.44 -10.73 18.46
C LYS A 173 7.37 -11.58 17.62
N THR A 174 6.84 -12.51 16.82
CA THR A 174 7.64 -13.35 15.92
C THR A 174 8.18 -12.53 14.77
N TYR A 175 7.36 -11.70 14.14
CA TYR A 175 7.80 -10.76 13.09
C TYR A 175 8.83 -9.76 13.62
N ILE A 176 8.61 -9.18 14.80
CA ILE A 176 9.57 -8.26 15.44
C ILE A 176 10.93 -8.92 15.63
N ARG A 177 10.98 -10.14 16.21
CA ARG A 177 12.25 -10.85 16.41
C ARG A 177 12.98 -11.14 15.10
N SER A 178 12.23 -11.53 14.09
CA SER A 178 12.78 -11.84 12.78
C SER A 178 13.29 -10.57 12.08
N ALA A 179 12.50 -9.49 12.08
CA ALA A 179 12.90 -8.20 11.55
C ALA A 179 14.16 -7.67 12.22
N TYR A 180 14.19 -7.61 13.56
CA TYR A 180 15.36 -7.11 14.31
C TYR A 180 16.63 -7.88 14.00
N ARG A 181 16.53 -9.21 13.86
CA ARG A 181 17.69 -10.03 13.47
C ARG A 181 18.20 -9.69 12.06
N LYS A 182 17.29 -9.43 11.13
CA LYS A 182 17.64 -9.11 9.73
C LYS A 182 18.29 -7.76 9.60
N ILE A 183 17.78 -6.75 10.31
CA ILE A 183 18.33 -5.39 10.29
C ILE A 183 19.44 -5.16 11.33
N GLY A 184 19.80 -6.18 12.11
CA GLY A 184 20.92 -6.11 13.04
C GLY A 184 20.69 -5.25 14.27
N VAL A 185 19.44 -5.06 14.72
CA VAL A 185 19.12 -4.26 15.90
C VAL A 185 18.72 -5.14 17.10
N THR A 186 18.97 -4.64 18.32
CA THR A 186 18.74 -5.40 19.54
C THR A 186 17.52 -4.95 20.34
N GLY A 187 16.88 -3.86 19.95
CA GLY A 187 15.74 -3.33 20.71
C GLY A 187 14.92 -2.31 19.95
N ARG A 188 13.74 -2.02 20.48
CA ARG A 188 12.75 -1.16 19.87
C ARG A 188 13.25 0.26 19.52
N PRO A 189 13.99 0.96 20.44
CA PRO A 189 14.50 2.30 20.10
C PRO A 189 15.43 2.29 18.88
N HIS A 190 16.31 1.27 18.77
CA HIS A 190 17.19 1.13 17.63
C HIS A 190 16.43 0.78 16.35
N ALA A 191 15.36 -0.02 16.46
CA ALA A 191 14.50 -0.35 15.32
C ALA A 191 13.74 0.88 14.82
N MET A 192 13.28 1.75 15.72
CA MET A 192 12.63 3.02 15.33
C MET A 192 13.60 3.93 14.60
N LEU A 193 14.83 4.14 15.13
CA LEU A 193 15.84 4.95 14.48
C LEU A 193 16.23 4.38 13.12
N TRP A 194 16.44 3.06 13.05
CA TRP A 194 16.73 2.39 11.81
C TRP A 194 15.62 2.59 10.77
N GLY A 195 14.36 2.48 11.20
CA GLY A 195 13.21 2.70 10.34
C GLY A 195 13.14 4.14 9.79
N LEU A 196 13.38 5.15 10.62
CA LEU A 196 13.45 6.55 10.18
C LEU A 196 14.55 6.77 9.13
N ASP A 197 15.72 6.16 9.34
CA ASP A 197 16.86 6.29 8.41
C ASP A 197 16.66 5.54 7.09
N HIS A 198 15.73 4.56 7.04
CA HIS A 198 15.50 3.68 5.89
C HIS A 198 14.12 3.88 5.24
N GLY A 199 13.52 5.06 5.42
CA GLY A 199 12.30 5.44 4.70
C GLY A 199 11.01 4.79 5.21
N PHE A 200 10.97 4.37 6.47
CA PHE A 200 9.74 3.87 7.11
C PHE A 200 8.89 4.97 7.74
N GLN A 201 9.25 6.23 7.55
CA GLN A 201 8.40 7.35 7.92
C GLN A 201 7.48 7.67 6.75
N PRO A 202 6.16 7.77 6.96
CA PRO A 202 5.24 8.15 5.90
C PRO A 202 5.61 9.52 5.31
N ASP A 203 5.55 9.62 4.01
CA ASP A 203 5.72 10.87 3.27
C ASP A 203 4.39 11.63 3.19
N TYR A 204 4.44 12.96 3.09
CA TYR A 204 3.25 13.83 2.99
C TYR A 204 3.50 14.92 1.95
N HIS A 205 3.66 14.51 0.70
CA HIS A 205 3.85 15.47 -0.39
C HIS A 205 3.34 14.91 -1.74
N ARG A 206 3.20 15.81 -2.71
CA ARG A 206 2.91 15.44 -4.09
C ARG A 206 4.21 15.24 -4.85
N ILE A 207 4.26 14.23 -5.70
CA ILE A 207 5.40 13.94 -6.55
C ILE A 207 5.18 14.61 -7.91
N ASP A 208 5.71 15.84 -8.06
CA ASP A 208 5.50 16.65 -9.27
C ASP A 208 6.44 16.28 -10.44
N HIS A 209 7.56 15.61 -10.17
CA HIS A 209 8.64 15.37 -11.15
C HIS A 209 8.85 13.89 -11.51
N TRP A 210 7.78 13.09 -11.49
CA TRP A 210 7.86 11.68 -11.83
C TRP A 210 7.78 11.39 -13.35
N ARG A 211 7.23 12.32 -14.12
CA ARG A 211 7.25 12.21 -15.58
C ARG A 211 8.68 12.50 -16.04
N GLY A 212 9.41 11.44 -16.40
CA GLY A 212 10.66 11.60 -17.12
C GLY A 212 10.42 12.56 -18.28
N GLY A 213 11.17 13.65 -18.33
CA GLY A 213 11.09 14.62 -19.41
C GLY A 213 11.30 13.96 -20.77
N PRO A 214 11.09 14.74 -21.85
CA PRO A 214 11.01 14.24 -23.21
C PRO A 214 12.23 13.47 -23.64
#